data_dfceb2f3b9f625ef7c2a3b76357ae1de
#
_entry.id   dfceb2f3b9f625ef7c2a3b76357ae1de
#
_cell.length_a   1.000
_cell.length_b   1.000
_cell.length_c   1.000
_cell.angle_alpha   90.00
_cell.angle_beta   90.00
_cell.angle_gamma   90.00
#
_symmetry.space_group_name_H-M   'P 1'
#
loop_
_entity.id
_entity.type
_entity.pdbx_description
1 polymer ?
#
loop_
_entity_poly.entity_id
_entity_poly.type
_entity_poly.pdbx_seq_one_letter_code
_entity_poly.pdbx_strand_id
1 'polypeptide(L)'
;MKRIVILGAGESGAGAAVLAKKEGFEVFVSDMSAIHEKYKKILDEHHIEWEEGQHTEAKILSADEVIKSPGIPKEAPMIQKLIKQNTPIISEIEFAGRYTQSKMICITGSNGKTTTTSLIYHIFKSAGYDVGLAGNIGNSLALQVAEDPHKYYIIELSSFQLDDMYSFRANTAILLNITPDHLDRYEFKFEKYADAKMRITQNQTADDHFIYWNDDPVIQKELEKFNINATRCPFSEFKEGENVGYLENEEYKLSYPKPFSMKLDELSLTGKHNIYNCLAAGLAANIAGIKQDIIRKSLSDFPGVEHRLEKVGKFKDVMYINDSKATNVDACWYALESMRTPTVLIIGGKDKGNDYTHIYELVKQKCRGLVFLGADNQKLHENFDQFNIPIRDTHNMKDCVQACYELAKPGDTVLLSPCCASFDLFHNMEDRGEQFKTCVKSL
;
A
#
# COMPACT_ATOMS: atom_id res chain seq x y z
N MET A 1 22.51 -25.37 16.58
CA MET A 1 21.96 -24.03 16.40
C MET A 1 21.01 -24.13 15.20
N LYS A 2 19.79 -23.61 15.28
CA LYS A 2 18.91 -23.58 14.09
C LYS A 2 19.45 -22.60 13.06
N ARG A 3 19.34 -22.98 11.79
CA ARG A 3 19.80 -22.16 10.65
C ARG A 3 18.62 -21.50 9.95
N ILE A 4 18.68 -20.18 9.87
CA ILE A 4 17.72 -19.36 9.10
C ILE A 4 18.41 -18.85 7.84
N VAL A 5 17.78 -19.08 6.69
CA VAL A 5 18.19 -18.50 5.42
C VAL A 5 17.19 -17.43 4.99
N ILE A 6 17.73 -16.31 4.54
CA ILE A 6 16.92 -15.19 4.06
C ILE A 6 17.10 -15.05 2.56
N LEU A 7 15.99 -15.10 1.83
CA LEU A 7 15.95 -14.90 0.38
C LEU A 7 15.47 -13.49 0.04
N GLY A 8 16.37 -12.71 -0.57
CA GLY A 8 16.21 -11.29 -0.84
C GLY A 8 16.80 -10.42 0.28
N ALA A 9 17.71 -9.54 -0.07
CA ALA A 9 18.49 -8.70 0.85
C ALA A 9 18.08 -7.21 0.80
N GLY A 10 16.81 -6.94 0.53
CA GLY A 10 16.24 -5.60 0.67
C GLY A 10 15.95 -5.24 2.13
N GLU A 11 15.12 -4.21 2.37
CA GLU A 11 14.77 -3.69 3.70
C GLU A 11 14.29 -4.80 4.65
N SER A 12 13.31 -5.60 4.23
CA SER A 12 12.75 -6.69 5.04
C SER A 12 13.79 -7.81 5.31
N GLY A 13 14.59 -8.16 4.29
CA GLY A 13 15.56 -9.25 4.43
C GLY A 13 16.72 -8.87 5.34
N ALA A 14 17.29 -7.69 5.20
CA ALA A 14 18.36 -7.20 6.08
C ALA A 14 17.86 -7.10 7.54
N GLY A 15 16.66 -6.57 7.76
CA GLY A 15 16.07 -6.48 9.10
C GLY A 15 15.80 -7.86 9.72
N ALA A 16 15.27 -8.81 8.95
CA ALA A 16 15.06 -10.18 9.40
C ALA A 16 16.39 -10.85 9.80
N ALA A 17 17.45 -10.59 9.02
CA ALA A 17 18.79 -11.13 9.29
C ALA A 17 19.36 -10.61 10.62
N VAL A 18 19.22 -9.32 10.89
CA VAL A 18 19.65 -8.71 12.16
C VAL A 18 18.88 -9.31 13.34
N LEU A 19 17.56 -9.41 13.25
CA LEU A 19 16.76 -10.01 14.32
C LEU A 19 17.13 -11.48 14.53
N ALA A 20 17.23 -12.26 13.47
CA ALA A 20 17.62 -13.68 13.58
C ALA A 20 19.01 -13.86 14.23
N LYS A 21 19.96 -13.00 13.87
CA LYS A 21 21.29 -13.00 14.48
C LYS A 21 21.24 -12.67 15.97
N LYS A 22 20.47 -11.65 16.34
CA LYS A 22 20.25 -11.25 17.74
C LYS A 22 19.62 -12.38 18.57
N GLU A 23 18.69 -13.13 17.99
CA GLU A 23 18.01 -14.27 18.62
C GLU A 23 18.86 -15.56 18.63
N GLY A 24 20.12 -15.48 18.17
CA GLY A 24 21.09 -16.57 18.29
C GLY A 24 20.98 -17.65 17.20
N PHE A 25 20.38 -17.33 16.05
CA PHE A 25 20.37 -18.23 14.92
C PHE A 25 21.68 -18.19 14.12
N GLU A 26 21.96 -19.26 13.40
CA GLU A 26 22.91 -19.23 12.27
C GLU A 26 22.20 -18.62 11.07
N VAL A 27 22.73 -17.50 10.54
CA VAL A 27 22.05 -16.71 9.52
C VAL A 27 22.86 -16.65 8.24
N PHE A 28 22.17 -16.88 7.12
CA PHE A 28 22.72 -16.69 5.77
C PHE A 28 21.72 -15.94 4.91
N VAL A 29 22.20 -14.89 4.21
CA VAL A 29 21.39 -14.08 3.29
C VAL A 29 21.81 -14.33 1.86
N SER A 30 20.85 -14.55 0.96
CA SER A 30 21.12 -14.80 -0.46
C SER A 30 20.20 -13.96 -1.35
N ASP A 31 20.77 -13.22 -2.29
CA ASP A 31 20.03 -12.43 -3.27
C ASP A 31 20.54 -12.71 -4.70
N MET A 32 19.61 -12.93 -5.64
CA MET A 32 19.94 -13.12 -7.07
C MET A 32 20.41 -11.84 -7.75
N SER A 33 20.06 -10.68 -7.18
CA SER A 33 20.48 -9.37 -7.67
C SER A 33 21.63 -8.82 -6.85
N ALA A 34 22.23 -7.72 -7.31
CA ALA A 34 23.17 -6.97 -6.49
C ALA A 34 22.45 -6.35 -5.28
N ILE A 35 23.01 -6.54 -4.11
CA ILE A 35 22.51 -5.98 -2.86
C ILE A 35 22.90 -4.50 -2.79
N HIS A 36 21.95 -3.65 -2.40
CA HIS A 36 22.24 -2.22 -2.22
C HIS A 36 23.26 -2.00 -1.08
N GLU A 37 24.22 -1.11 -1.27
CA GLU A 37 25.32 -0.85 -0.32
C GLU A 37 24.86 -0.57 1.11
N LYS A 38 23.71 0.12 1.27
CA LYS A 38 23.07 0.34 2.59
C LYS A 38 22.84 -0.97 3.34
N TYR A 39 22.35 -2.01 2.65
CA TYR A 39 22.02 -3.29 3.28
C TYR A 39 23.24 -4.17 3.47
N LYS A 40 24.22 -4.15 2.54
CA LYS A 40 25.52 -4.80 2.75
C LYS A 40 26.17 -4.32 4.04
N LYS A 41 26.19 -2.99 4.24
CA LYS A 41 26.75 -2.39 5.44
C LYS A 41 26.06 -2.90 6.71
N ILE A 42 24.72 -3.00 6.73
CA ILE A 42 23.98 -3.55 7.86
C ILE A 42 24.37 -5.01 8.11
N LEU A 43 24.43 -5.84 7.07
CA LEU A 43 24.80 -7.25 7.19
C LEU A 43 26.24 -7.43 7.72
N ASP A 44 27.18 -6.64 7.21
CA ASP A 44 28.59 -6.67 7.62
C ASP A 44 28.78 -6.21 9.08
N GLU A 45 28.10 -5.12 9.51
CA GLU A 45 28.12 -4.61 10.88
C GLU A 45 27.63 -5.65 11.90
N HIS A 46 26.68 -6.50 11.51
CA HIS A 46 26.14 -7.58 12.34
C HIS A 46 26.84 -8.93 12.12
N HIS A 47 27.94 -8.97 11.34
CA HIS A 47 28.69 -10.19 11.03
C HIS A 47 27.80 -11.31 10.49
N ILE A 48 26.95 -10.99 9.52
CA ILE A 48 26.02 -11.89 8.85
C ILE A 48 26.62 -12.30 7.51
N GLU A 49 26.71 -13.60 7.27
CA GLU A 49 27.17 -14.13 5.97
C GLU A 49 26.13 -13.88 4.89
N TRP A 50 26.56 -13.36 3.73
CA TRP A 50 25.68 -13.09 2.60
C TRP A 50 26.32 -13.40 1.25
N GLU A 51 25.48 -13.56 0.21
CA GLU A 51 25.88 -13.64 -1.19
C GLU A 51 24.93 -12.84 -2.08
N GLU A 52 25.45 -12.40 -3.24
CA GLU A 52 24.68 -11.69 -4.25
C GLU A 52 24.95 -12.20 -5.67
N GLY A 53 24.02 -11.95 -6.61
CA GLY A 53 24.13 -12.36 -8.00
C GLY A 53 24.01 -13.86 -8.24
N GLN A 54 23.72 -14.64 -7.21
CA GLN A 54 23.58 -16.09 -7.28
C GLN A 54 22.79 -16.63 -6.08
N HIS A 55 22.43 -17.91 -6.18
CA HIS A 55 21.92 -18.71 -5.08
C HIS A 55 22.75 -19.97 -4.92
N THR A 56 23.56 -20.05 -3.87
CA THR A 56 24.30 -21.28 -3.51
C THR A 56 23.34 -22.30 -2.92
N GLU A 57 22.83 -23.19 -3.78
CA GLU A 57 21.77 -24.14 -3.45
C GLU A 57 22.03 -24.93 -2.17
N ALA A 58 23.24 -25.48 -1.99
CA ALA A 58 23.58 -26.27 -0.81
C ALA A 58 23.45 -25.48 0.50
N LYS A 59 23.77 -24.18 0.50
CA LYS A 59 23.60 -23.31 1.66
C LYS A 59 22.15 -23.01 1.95
N ILE A 60 21.32 -22.82 0.91
CA ILE A 60 19.91 -22.49 1.04
C ILE A 60 19.12 -23.73 1.48
N LEU A 61 19.34 -24.88 0.87
CA LEU A 61 18.62 -26.11 1.19
C LEU A 61 19.00 -26.71 2.56
N SER A 62 20.07 -26.22 3.20
CA SER A 62 20.40 -26.61 4.58
C SER A 62 19.64 -25.81 5.65
N ALA A 63 18.70 -24.93 5.26
CA ALA A 63 17.92 -24.13 6.19
C ALA A 63 16.91 -24.98 6.99
N ASP A 64 16.77 -24.68 8.29
CA ASP A 64 15.66 -25.17 9.11
C ASP A 64 14.38 -24.36 8.85
N GLU A 65 14.52 -23.08 8.49
CA GLU A 65 13.44 -22.18 8.12
C GLU A 65 13.96 -21.09 7.16
N VAL A 66 13.11 -20.67 6.24
CA VAL A 66 13.44 -19.62 5.25
C VAL A 66 12.54 -18.41 5.43
N ILE A 67 13.14 -17.23 5.50
CA ILE A 67 12.43 -15.95 5.45
C ILE A 67 12.54 -15.42 4.02
N LYS A 68 11.40 -15.23 3.38
CA LYS A 68 11.33 -14.87 1.96
C LYS A 68 10.86 -13.43 1.77
N SER A 69 11.58 -12.67 0.94
CA SER A 69 11.09 -11.37 0.46
C SER A 69 9.75 -11.53 -0.28
N PRO A 70 8.75 -10.66 -0.04
CA PRO A 70 7.45 -10.74 -0.71
C PRO A 70 7.52 -10.58 -2.24
N GLY A 71 8.58 -9.96 -2.75
CA GLY A 71 8.84 -9.85 -4.18
C GLY A 71 9.15 -11.17 -4.89
N ILE A 72 9.66 -12.18 -4.17
CA ILE A 72 10.02 -13.48 -4.76
C ILE A 72 8.76 -14.32 -4.97
N PRO A 73 8.44 -14.72 -6.22
CA PRO A 73 7.25 -15.52 -6.51
C PRO A 73 7.38 -16.94 -5.97
N LYS A 74 6.22 -17.54 -5.66
CA LYS A 74 6.15 -18.93 -5.19
C LYS A 74 6.67 -19.93 -6.24
N GLU A 75 6.56 -19.59 -7.50
CA GLU A 75 7.01 -20.36 -8.66
C GLU A 75 8.53 -20.34 -8.87
N ALA A 76 9.26 -19.47 -8.17
CA ALA A 76 10.71 -19.38 -8.29
C ALA A 76 11.38 -20.76 -8.04
N PRO A 77 12.34 -21.18 -8.86
CA PRO A 77 12.90 -22.54 -8.80
C PRO A 77 13.43 -22.92 -7.40
N MET A 78 14.06 -21.98 -6.70
CA MET A 78 14.58 -22.21 -5.35
C MET A 78 13.44 -22.41 -4.34
N ILE A 79 12.37 -21.61 -4.44
CA ILE A 79 11.18 -21.74 -3.59
C ILE A 79 10.51 -23.10 -3.81
N GLN A 80 10.39 -23.54 -5.05
CA GLN A 80 9.84 -24.87 -5.36
C GLN A 80 10.68 -26.02 -4.79
N LYS A 81 12.00 -25.90 -4.74
CA LYS A 81 12.88 -26.88 -4.09
C LYS A 81 12.66 -26.93 -2.58
N LEU A 82 12.57 -25.77 -1.93
CA LEU A 82 12.29 -25.67 -0.50
C LEU A 82 10.91 -26.26 -0.14
N ILE A 83 9.89 -25.97 -0.94
CA ILE A 83 8.54 -26.56 -0.77
C ILE A 83 8.60 -28.10 -0.87
N LYS A 84 9.29 -28.64 -1.88
CA LYS A 84 9.47 -30.09 -2.04
C LYS A 84 10.19 -30.75 -0.86
N GLN A 85 11.06 -30.01 -0.20
CA GLN A 85 11.81 -30.46 0.98
C GLN A 85 11.00 -30.26 2.28
N ASN A 86 9.80 -29.64 2.21
CA ASN A 86 8.98 -29.22 3.35
C ASN A 86 9.70 -28.25 4.31
N THR A 87 10.64 -27.45 3.81
CA THR A 87 11.26 -26.37 4.58
C THR A 87 10.24 -25.27 4.81
N PRO A 88 9.97 -24.84 6.06
CA PRO A 88 9.07 -23.73 6.35
C PRO A 88 9.54 -22.44 5.66
N ILE A 89 8.62 -21.77 4.96
CA ILE A 89 8.87 -20.47 4.31
C ILE A 89 7.89 -19.47 4.91
N ILE A 90 8.41 -18.37 5.45
CA ILE A 90 7.64 -17.35 6.15
C ILE A 90 8.00 -15.95 5.67
N SER A 91 7.12 -14.98 5.95
CA SER A 91 7.42 -13.56 5.76
C SER A 91 8.27 -12.99 6.91
N GLU A 92 8.93 -11.87 6.67
CA GLU A 92 9.62 -11.10 7.71
C GLU A 92 8.67 -10.69 8.84
N ILE A 93 7.42 -10.34 8.52
CA ILE A 93 6.38 -9.94 9.48
C ILE A 93 6.01 -11.12 10.39
N GLU A 94 5.83 -12.31 9.83
CA GLU A 94 5.61 -13.55 10.61
C GLU A 94 6.76 -13.82 11.57
N PHE A 95 7.99 -13.67 11.08
CA PHE A 95 9.18 -13.87 11.90
C PHE A 95 9.26 -12.86 13.05
N ALA A 96 9.16 -11.57 12.74
CA ALA A 96 9.25 -10.50 13.73
C ALA A 96 8.17 -10.58 14.80
N GLY A 97 6.95 -10.96 14.42
CA GLY A 97 5.82 -11.09 15.34
C GLY A 97 6.05 -12.11 16.46
N ARG A 98 6.97 -13.06 16.30
CA ARG A 98 7.31 -14.06 17.33
C ARG A 98 8.16 -13.48 18.46
N TYR A 99 8.81 -12.33 18.23
CA TYR A 99 9.79 -11.74 19.14
C TYR A 99 9.33 -10.42 19.77
N THR A 100 8.05 -10.11 19.67
CA THR A 100 7.50 -8.92 20.29
C THR A 100 6.11 -9.19 20.91
N GLN A 101 5.78 -8.44 21.96
CA GLN A 101 4.45 -8.42 22.59
C GLN A 101 3.68 -7.13 22.28
N SER A 102 4.16 -6.37 21.32
CA SER A 102 3.56 -5.09 20.91
C SER A 102 2.17 -5.27 20.33
N LYS A 103 1.35 -4.24 20.41
CA LYS A 103 0.03 -4.22 19.75
C LYS A 103 0.19 -3.96 18.27
N MET A 104 -0.33 -4.88 17.44
CA MET A 104 -0.24 -4.85 16.00
C MET A 104 -1.53 -4.32 15.39
N ILE A 105 -1.48 -3.17 14.73
CA ILE A 105 -2.57 -2.60 13.94
C ILE A 105 -2.18 -2.76 12.48
N CYS A 106 -2.87 -3.67 11.79
CA CYS A 106 -2.50 -4.14 10.47
C CYS A 106 -3.52 -3.71 9.42
N ILE A 107 -3.05 -3.17 8.31
CA ILE A 107 -3.88 -2.62 7.25
C ILE A 107 -3.60 -3.34 5.93
N THR A 108 -4.66 -3.86 5.30
CA THR A 108 -4.61 -4.38 3.93
C THR A 108 -5.79 -3.89 3.10
N GLY A 109 -5.77 -4.20 1.83
CA GLY A 109 -6.76 -3.83 0.82
C GLY A 109 -6.11 -3.73 -0.56
N SER A 110 -6.88 -3.59 -1.60
CA SER A 110 -6.33 -3.28 -2.93
C SER A 110 -5.85 -1.83 -2.97
N ASN A 111 -6.68 -0.90 -2.55
CA ASN A 111 -6.41 0.54 -2.54
C ASN A 111 -6.55 1.14 -1.13
N GLY A 112 -5.95 2.32 -0.90
CA GLY A 112 -6.08 3.07 0.35
C GLY A 112 -5.11 2.68 1.48
N LYS A 113 -4.42 1.55 1.39
CA LYS A 113 -3.50 1.03 2.43
C LYS A 113 -2.56 2.09 2.98
N THR A 114 -1.73 2.66 2.14
CA THR A 114 -0.69 3.62 2.54
C THR A 114 -1.27 4.87 3.20
N THR A 115 -2.36 5.40 2.64
CA THR A 115 -3.04 6.58 3.21
C THR A 115 -3.57 6.27 4.60
N THR A 116 -4.29 5.16 4.76
CA THR A 116 -4.86 4.75 6.04
C THR A 116 -3.77 4.44 7.07
N THR A 117 -2.72 3.71 6.68
CA THR A 117 -1.58 3.38 7.55
C THR A 117 -0.86 4.63 8.02
N SER A 118 -0.55 5.55 7.10
CA SER A 118 0.11 6.82 7.44
C SER A 118 -0.77 7.72 8.31
N LEU A 119 -2.07 7.76 8.05
CA LEU A 119 -3.02 8.53 8.85
C LEU A 119 -3.14 7.97 10.28
N ILE A 120 -3.24 6.64 10.46
CA ILE A 120 -3.25 6.01 11.78
C ILE A 120 -1.94 6.30 12.51
N TYR A 121 -0.81 6.16 11.84
CA TYR A 121 0.50 6.48 12.42
C TYR A 121 0.58 7.94 12.86
N HIS A 122 0.11 8.88 12.04
CA HIS A 122 0.02 10.30 12.39
C HIS A 122 -0.84 10.54 13.64
N ILE A 123 -2.02 9.90 13.74
CA ILE A 123 -2.90 10.03 14.91
C ILE A 123 -2.20 9.51 16.18
N PHE A 124 -1.56 8.32 16.11
CA PHE A 124 -0.86 7.73 17.26
C PHE A 124 0.33 8.57 17.71
N LYS A 125 1.13 9.08 16.78
CA LYS A 125 2.24 10.00 17.08
C LYS A 125 1.74 11.31 17.71
N SER A 126 0.68 11.89 17.17
CA SER A 126 0.07 13.11 17.71
C SER A 126 -0.51 12.91 19.12
N ALA A 127 -0.93 11.69 19.42
CA ALA A 127 -1.39 11.28 20.76
C ALA A 127 -0.24 10.96 21.72
N GLY A 128 1.02 11.01 21.30
CA GLY A 128 2.19 10.72 22.11
C GLY A 128 2.42 9.22 22.38
N TYR A 129 1.85 8.35 21.56
CA TYR A 129 2.09 6.91 21.67
C TYR A 129 3.50 6.54 21.19
N ASP A 130 4.09 5.56 21.87
CA ASP A 130 5.30 4.88 21.43
C ASP A 130 4.91 3.90 20.29
N VAL A 131 5.10 4.35 19.04
CA VAL A 131 4.57 3.67 17.85
C VAL A 131 5.58 3.64 16.71
N GLY A 132 5.79 2.45 16.15
CA GLY A 132 6.56 2.21 14.93
C GLY A 132 5.67 2.09 13.69
N LEU A 133 6.22 2.43 12.52
CA LEU A 133 5.62 2.26 11.20
C LEU A 133 6.38 1.19 10.45
N ALA A 134 5.71 0.15 9.97
CA ALA A 134 6.37 -1.00 9.38
C ALA A 134 5.56 -1.66 8.24
N GLY A 135 6.16 -2.66 7.60
CA GLY A 135 5.55 -3.49 6.57
C GLY A 135 5.92 -3.07 5.16
N ASN A 136 4.93 -2.89 4.31
CA ASN A 136 5.13 -2.47 2.91
C ASN A 136 5.52 -0.99 2.77
N ILE A 137 5.43 -0.23 3.85
CA ILE A 137 5.94 1.13 4.04
C ILE A 137 6.61 1.24 5.40
N GLY A 138 7.41 2.29 5.61
CA GLY A 138 8.19 2.46 6.84
C GLY A 138 9.45 1.61 6.84
N ASN A 139 9.92 1.26 8.01
CA ASN A 139 11.10 0.42 8.20
C ASN A 139 10.72 -1.05 8.41
N SER A 140 11.68 -1.97 8.22
CA SER A 140 11.48 -3.38 8.55
C SER A 140 10.97 -3.55 9.99
N LEU A 141 9.90 -4.34 10.17
CA LEU A 141 9.39 -4.67 11.50
C LEU A 141 10.45 -5.43 12.31
N ALA A 142 11.14 -6.38 11.67
CA ALA A 142 12.17 -7.18 12.31
C ALA A 142 13.34 -6.32 12.79
N LEU A 143 13.77 -5.33 11.99
CA LEU A 143 14.84 -4.42 12.41
C LEU A 143 14.42 -3.57 13.60
N GLN A 144 13.20 -3.02 13.58
CA GLN A 144 12.67 -2.24 14.71
C GLN A 144 12.55 -3.10 15.98
N VAL A 145 12.04 -4.34 15.88
CA VAL A 145 11.96 -5.27 17.02
C VAL A 145 13.36 -5.61 17.54
N ALA A 146 14.36 -5.69 16.67
CA ALA A 146 15.73 -5.96 17.10
C ALA A 146 16.40 -4.76 17.80
N GLU A 147 16.25 -3.55 17.29
CA GLU A 147 17.08 -2.41 17.68
C GLU A 147 16.33 -1.29 18.41
N ASP A 148 15.09 -1.02 18.01
CA ASP A 148 14.27 0.08 18.55
C ASP A 148 12.80 -0.36 18.72
N PRO A 149 12.51 -1.26 19.67
CA PRO A 149 11.17 -1.82 19.83
C PRO A 149 10.17 -0.79 20.38
N HIS A 150 8.97 -0.79 19.79
CA HIS A 150 7.85 0.08 20.15
C HIS A 150 6.71 -0.70 20.83
N LYS A 151 5.82 0.01 21.56
CA LYS A 151 4.63 -0.59 22.17
C LYS A 151 3.51 -0.88 21.19
N TYR A 152 3.47 -0.12 20.09
CA TYR A 152 2.51 -0.26 19.00
C TYR A 152 3.23 -0.30 17.67
N TYR A 153 2.71 -1.08 16.74
CA TYR A 153 3.14 -1.03 15.34
C TYR A 153 1.94 -0.85 14.43
N ILE A 154 2.04 0.12 13.53
CA ILE A 154 1.10 0.31 12.43
C ILE A 154 1.74 -0.32 11.20
N ILE A 155 1.11 -1.37 10.65
CA ILE A 155 1.73 -2.24 9.66
C ILE A 155 0.90 -2.29 8.39
N GLU A 156 1.47 -1.80 7.29
CA GLU A 156 0.89 -2.02 5.97
C GLU A 156 1.22 -3.42 5.47
N LEU A 157 0.20 -4.21 5.13
CA LEU A 157 0.37 -5.58 4.65
C LEU A 157 -0.08 -5.73 3.19
N SER A 158 0.83 -6.20 2.33
CA SER A 158 0.50 -6.69 1.00
C SER A 158 -0.10 -8.11 1.07
N SER A 159 -0.82 -8.52 0.02
CA SER A 159 -1.31 -9.90 -0.09
C SER A 159 -0.17 -10.92 -0.07
N PHE A 160 0.98 -10.59 -0.66
CA PHE A 160 2.17 -11.45 -0.70
C PHE A 160 2.81 -11.69 0.67
N GLN A 161 2.77 -10.68 1.56
CA GLN A 161 3.21 -10.86 2.95
C GLN A 161 2.23 -11.75 3.72
N LEU A 162 0.92 -11.53 3.53
CA LEU A 162 -0.13 -12.32 4.17
C LEU A 162 -0.09 -13.80 3.75
N ASP A 163 0.29 -14.13 2.52
CA ASP A 163 0.43 -15.51 2.04
C ASP A 163 1.44 -16.33 2.86
N ASP A 164 2.50 -15.69 3.33
CA ASP A 164 3.57 -16.32 4.11
C ASP A 164 3.50 -15.99 5.62
N MET A 165 2.28 -15.73 6.12
CA MET A 165 1.97 -15.53 7.54
C MET A 165 1.08 -16.65 8.06
N TYR A 166 1.42 -17.26 9.20
CA TYR A 166 0.75 -18.45 9.72
C TYR A 166 0.28 -18.32 11.16
N SER A 167 1.13 -17.82 12.07
CA SER A 167 0.87 -17.66 13.51
C SER A 167 0.74 -16.19 13.93
N PHE A 168 1.12 -15.25 13.07
CA PHE A 168 1.02 -13.82 13.35
C PHE A 168 -0.43 -13.41 13.65
N ARG A 169 -0.61 -12.56 14.68
CA ARG A 169 -1.90 -12.07 15.13
C ARG A 169 -1.96 -10.55 15.02
N ALA A 170 -2.93 -10.03 14.28
CA ALA A 170 -3.26 -8.62 14.23
C ALA A 170 -4.24 -8.29 15.38
N ASN A 171 -3.86 -7.44 16.34
CA ASN A 171 -4.78 -7.00 17.40
C ASN A 171 -5.92 -6.12 16.85
N THR A 172 -5.62 -5.34 15.84
CA THR A 172 -6.63 -4.65 15.01
C THR A 172 -6.29 -4.92 13.55
N ALA A 173 -7.16 -5.67 12.87
CA ALA A 173 -7.06 -5.91 11.43
C ALA A 173 -7.97 -4.94 10.69
N ILE A 174 -7.49 -4.35 9.60
CA ILE A 174 -8.22 -3.40 8.76
C ILE A 174 -8.19 -3.89 7.31
N LEU A 175 -9.37 -4.15 6.75
CA LEU A 175 -9.55 -4.51 5.34
C LEU A 175 -10.36 -3.43 4.63
N LEU A 176 -9.69 -2.65 3.77
CA LEU A 176 -10.28 -1.47 3.17
C LEU A 176 -11.19 -1.79 1.97
N ASN A 177 -10.72 -2.65 1.07
CA ASN A 177 -11.44 -3.05 -0.15
C ASN A 177 -10.72 -4.21 -0.83
N ILE A 178 -11.43 -4.92 -1.72
CA ILE A 178 -10.85 -5.97 -2.56
C ILE A 178 -11.30 -5.76 -4.00
N THR A 179 -10.40 -5.28 -4.85
CA THR A 179 -10.59 -5.12 -6.29
C THR A 179 -9.47 -5.84 -7.05
N PRO A 180 -9.68 -6.29 -8.29
CA PRO A 180 -8.67 -7.06 -9.04
C PRO A 180 -7.33 -6.32 -9.15
N ASP A 181 -6.28 -6.96 -8.66
CA ASP A 181 -4.90 -6.49 -8.77
C ASP A 181 -3.94 -7.69 -8.64
N HIS A 182 -2.76 -7.61 -9.22
CA HIS A 182 -1.72 -8.66 -9.11
C HIS A 182 -2.18 -10.09 -9.45
N LEU A 183 -3.15 -10.26 -10.35
CA LEU A 183 -3.75 -11.56 -10.68
C LEU A 183 -2.73 -12.55 -11.29
N ASP A 184 -1.69 -12.04 -11.92
CA ASP A 184 -0.54 -12.81 -12.42
C ASP A 184 0.14 -13.65 -11.32
N ARG A 185 0.12 -13.18 -10.07
CA ARG A 185 0.67 -13.87 -8.90
C ARG A 185 -0.31 -14.87 -8.26
N TYR A 186 -1.58 -14.85 -8.67
CA TYR A 186 -2.67 -15.68 -8.15
C TYR A 186 -3.31 -16.59 -9.22
N GLU A 187 -2.52 -17.04 -10.21
CA GLU A 187 -2.97 -17.91 -11.30
C GLU A 187 -4.15 -17.30 -12.08
N PHE A 188 -4.22 -15.97 -12.15
CA PHE A 188 -5.36 -15.22 -12.71
C PHE A 188 -6.72 -15.54 -12.06
N LYS A 189 -6.70 -16.01 -10.80
CA LYS A 189 -7.91 -16.33 -10.01
C LYS A 189 -8.11 -15.26 -8.93
N PHE A 190 -9.12 -14.44 -9.13
CA PHE A 190 -9.42 -13.32 -8.22
C PHE A 190 -9.74 -13.81 -6.79
N GLU A 191 -10.40 -14.96 -6.66
CA GLU A 191 -10.73 -15.57 -5.37
C GLU A 191 -9.48 -15.83 -4.52
N LYS A 192 -8.38 -16.30 -5.13
CA LYS A 192 -7.13 -16.53 -4.41
C LYS A 192 -6.53 -15.23 -3.85
N TYR A 193 -6.65 -14.12 -4.58
CA TYR A 193 -6.22 -12.82 -4.12
C TYR A 193 -7.10 -12.32 -2.96
N ALA A 194 -8.43 -12.53 -3.04
CA ALA A 194 -9.35 -12.19 -1.96
C ALA A 194 -9.06 -13.03 -0.70
N ASP A 195 -8.92 -14.36 -0.85
CA ASP A 195 -8.54 -15.26 0.24
C ASP A 195 -7.23 -14.83 0.92
N ALA A 196 -6.21 -14.43 0.14
CA ALA A 196 -4.94 -13.94 0.67
C ALA A 196 -5.12 -12.70 1.57
N LYS A 197 -6.00 -11.77 1.19
CA LYS A 197 -6.28 -10.58 2.02
C LYS A 197 -7.05 -10.91 3.29
N MET A 198 -7.98 -11.84 3.23
CA MET A 198 -8.73 -12.30 4.41
C MET A 198 -7.84 -12.93 5.47
N ARG A 199 -6.65 -13.43 5.11
CA ARG A 199 -5.67 -13.96 6.07
C ARG A 199 -5.24 -12.95 7.14
N ILE A 200 -5.50 -11.65 6.96
CA ILE A 200 -5.25 -10.64 7.99
C ILE A 200 -6.05 -10.91 9.28
N THR A 201 -7.16 -11.65 9.19
CA THR A 201 -8.02 -12.00 10.33
C THR A 201 -7.65 -13.33 10.98
N GLN A 202 -6.75 -14.10 10.36
CA GLN A 202 -6.32 -15.37 10.93
C GLN A 202 -5.69 -15.15 12.33
N ASN A 203 -5.87 -16.08 13.22
CA ASN A 203 -5.36 -16.02 14.61
C ASN A 203 -5.92 -14.90 15.49
N GLN A 204 -6.86 -14.09 15.00
CA GLN A 204 -7.58 -13.14 15.86
C GLN A 204 -8.45 -13.88 16.89
N THR A 205 -8.61 -13.28 18.04
CA THR A 205 -9.44 -13.75 19.14
C THR A 205 -10.57 -12.75 19.43
N ALA A 206 -11.44 -13.06 20.38
CA ALA A 206 -12.53 -12.17 20.79
C ALA A 206 -12.05 -10.81 21.37
N ASP A 207 -10.79 -10.74 21.81
CA ASP A 207 -10.18 -9.50 22.33
C ASP A 207 -9.67 -8.57 21.21
N ASP A 208 -9.69 -9.02 19.96
CA ASP A 208 -9.20 -8.29 18.80
C ASP A 208 -10.34 -7.63 18.04
N HIS A 209 -10.00 -6.73 17.10
CA HIS A 209 -10.96 -6.00 16.32
C HIS A 209 -10.70 -6.19 14.82
N PHE A 210 -11.79 -6.36 14.06
CA PHE A 210 -11.76 -6.42 12.61
C PHE A 210 -12.57 -5.27 12.02
N ILE A 211 -11.87 -4.28 11.46
CA ILE A 211 -12.44 -3.10 10.79
C ILE A 211 -12.49 -3.41 9.28
N TYR A 212 -13.65 -3.25 8.67
CA TYR A 212 -13.79 -3.52 7.24
C TYR A 212 -14.87 -2.66 6.58
N TRP A 213 -14.71 -2.42 5.27
CA TRP A 213 -15.71 -1.69 4.50
C TRP A 213 -16.89 -2.60 4.15
N ASN A 214 -18.03 -2.26 4.72
CA ASN A 214 -19.25 -3.09 4.65
C ASN A 214 -19.95 -3.05 3.29
N ASP A 215 -19.69 -2.01 2.48
CA ASP A 215 -20.32 -1.85 1.16
C ASP A 215 -19.54 -2.56 0.05
N ASP A 216 -18.39 -3.17 0.35
CA ASP A 216 -17.61 -3.95 -0.61
C ASP A 216 -18.22 -5.34 -0.81
N PRO A 217 -18.76 -5.66 -2.02
CA PRO A 217 -19.45 -6.93 -2.24
C PRO A 217 -18.52 -8.15 -2.17
N VAL A 218 -17.21 -7.96 -2.42
CA VAL A 218 -16.24 -9.04 -2.32
C VAL A 218 -15.97 -9.36 -0.86
N ILE A 219 -15.78 -8.34 -0.02
CA ILE A 219 -15.62 -8.52 1.43
C ILE A 219 -16.85 -9.25 2.01
N GLN A 220 -18.08 -8.83 1.62
CA GLN A 220 -19.29 -9.50 2.10
C GLN A 220 -19.32 -10.98 1.74
N LYS A 221 -18.98 -11.33 0.51
CA LYS A 221 -18.88 -12.73 0.05
C LYS A 221 -17.81 -13.52 0.82
N GLU A 222 -16.66 -12.90 1.10
CA GLU A 222 -15.59 -13.56 1.86
C GLU A 222 -15.96 -13.76 3.34
N LEU A 223 -16.71 -12.85 3.95
CA LEU A 223 -17.21 -13.00 5.33
C LEU A 223 -18.10 -14.21 5.54
N GLU A 224 -18.72 -14.73 4.50
CA GLU A 224 -19.50 -16.00 4.56
C GLU A 224 -18.60 -17.23 4.64
N LYS A 225 -17.37 -17.16 4.11
CA LYS A 225 -16.42 -18.27 4.06
C LYS A 225 -15.52 -18.36 5.30
N PHE A 226 -15.19 -17.20 5.90
CA PHE A 226 -14.21 -17.12 6.98
C PHE A 226 -14.90 -16.96 8.34
N ASN A 227 -14.47 -17.78 9.32
CA ASN A 227 -14.92 -17.60 10.71
C ASN A 227 -14.10 -16.48 11.36
N ILE A 228 -14.74 -15.34 11.62
CA ILE A 228 -14.12 -14.16 12.23
C ILE A 228 -14.40 -14.20 13.74
N ASN A 229 -13.36 -14.46 14.54
CA ASN A 229 -13.45 -14.49 16.00
C ASN A 229 -13.38 -13.11 16.65
N ALA A 230 -12.79 -12.12 15.95
CA ALA A 230 -12.64 -10.74 16.43
C ALA A 230 -14.00 -10.01 16.51
N THR A 231 -14.04 -8.97 17.34
CA THR A 231 -15.16 -8.01 17.33
C THR A 231 -15.20 -7.32 15.96
N ARG A 232 -16.32 -7.51 15.23
CA ARG A 232 -16.53 -6.89 13.92
C ARG A 232 -16.84 -5.41 14.07
N CYS A 233 -16.14 -4.56 13.33
CA CYS A 233 -16.29 -3.12 13.32
C CYS A 233 -16.48 -2.62 11.87
N PRO A 234 -17.66 -2.89 11.26
CA PRO A 234 -17.93 -2.47 9.89
C PRO A 234 -18.07 -0.96 9.78
N PHE A 235 -17.57 -0.41 8.65
CA PHE A 235 -17.85 0.98 8.26
C PHE A 235 -18.48 1.04 6.87
N SER A 236 -19.28 2.08 6.64
CA SER A 236 -20.06 2.26 5.42
C SER A 236 -20.26 3.75 5.11
N GLU A 237 -20.71 4.04 3.89
CA GLU A 237 -21.29 5.36 3.56
C GLU A 237 -22.62 5.57 4.31
N PHE A 238 -23.33 4.50 4.67
CA PHE A 238 -24.68 4.54 5.23
C PHE A 238 -24.73 4.11 6.70
N LYS A 239 -25.67 4.69 7.45
CA LYS A 239 -25.98 4.32 8.85
C LYS A 239 -26.85 3.07 8.93
N GLU A 240 -26.72 2.10 8.10
CA GLU A 240 -27.58 0.92 8.09
C GLU A 240 -26.92 -0.28 8.80
N GLY A 241 -27.74 -1.17 9.36
CA GLY A 241 -27.27 -2.39 9.97
C GLY A 241 -26.37 -2.20 11.20
N GLU A 242 -25.29 -2.96 11.24
CA GLU A 242 -24.33 -2.98 12.36
C GLU A 242 -23.15 -2.00 12.17
N ASN A 243 -23.24 -1.07 11.21
CA ASN A 243 -22.16 -0.14 10.91
C ASN A 243 -21.82 0.73 12.12
N VAL A 244 -20.55 0.69 12.52
CA VAL A 244 -20.02 1.47 13.64
C VAL A 244 -19.25 2.71 13.21
N GLY A 245 -18.93 2.83 11.93
CA GLY A 245 -18.44 4.02 11.26
C GLY A 245 -19.32 4.33 10.06
N TYR A 246 -19.84 5.56 9.91
CA TYR A 246 -20.75 5.91 8.82
C TYR A 246 -20.81 7.41 8.57
N LEU A 247 -21.48 7.80 7.46
CA LEU A 247 -21.80 9.18 7.14
C LEU A 247 -23.26 9.46 7.42
N GLU A 248 -23.54 10.60 8.03
CA GLU A 248 -24.91 11.07 8.27
C GLU A 248 -24.93 12.61 8.32
N ASN A 249 -25.76 13.25 7.50
CA ASN A 249 -25.93 14.71 7.46
C ASN A 249 -24.63 15.49 7.24
N GLU A 250 -23.82 15.07 6.25
CA GLU A 250 -22.49 15.64 5.97
C GLU A 250 -21.50 15.57 7.14
N GLU A 251 -21.76 14.68 8.07
CA GLU A 251 -20.88 14.35 9.17
C GLU A 251 -20.29 12.94 9.04
N TYR A 252 -19.02 12.83 9.37
CA TYR A 252 -18.32 11.61 9.68
C TYR A 252 -18.68 11.19 11.10
N LYS A 253 -19.15 9.96 11.31
CA LYS A 253 -19.60 9.46 12.61
C LYS A 253 -19.00 8.12 12.96
N LEU A 254 -18.62 7.96 14.23
CA LEU A 254 -18.27 6.69 14.85
C LEU A 254 -19.23 6.46 16.03
N SER A 255 -19.72 5.24 16.18
CA SER A 255 -20.54 4.83 17.33
C SER A 255 -19.82 3.93 18.32
N TYR A 256 -18.67 3.35 17.94
CA TYR A 256 -17.92 2.35 18.74
C TYR A 256 -16.44 2.73 18.86
N PRO A 257 -15.79 2.44 19.99
CA PRO A 257 -16.36 2.12 21.30
C PRO A 257 -16.99 3.33 21.99
N LYS A 258 -16.67 4.55 21.53
CA LYS A 258 -17.21 5.81 22.03
C LYS A 258 -17.77 6.63 20.85
N PRO A 259 -18.94 7.28 21.03
CA PRO A 259 -19.47 8.14 20.00
C PRO A 259 -18.52 9.29 19.66
N PHE A 260 -18.31 9.54 18.36
CA PHE A 260 -17.51 10.65 17.83
C PHE A 260 -18.16 11.16 16.55
N SER A 261 -18.13 12.46 16.32
CA SER A 261 -18.53 13.06 15.04
C SER A 261 -17.69 14.27 14.70
N MET A 262 -17.50 14.52 13.39
CA MET A 262 -16.96 15.75 12.84
C MET A 262 -17.52 16.00 11.43
N LYS A 263 -17.52 17.25 10.98
CA LYS A 263 -17.98 17.58 9.64
C LYS A 263 -17.01 17.09 8.58
N LEU A 264 -17.52 16.73 7.41
CA LEU A 264 -16.70 16.27 6.28
C LEU A 264 -15.76 17.35 5.73
N ASP A 265 -16.16 18.62 5.84
CA ASP A 265 -15.35 19.76 5.41
C ASP A 265 -14.17 20.07 6.35
N GLU A 266 -14.19 19.53 7.58
CA GLU A 266 -13.05 19.60 8.50
C GLU A 266 -11.94 18.59 8.16
N LEU A 267 -12.20 17.57 7.33
CA LEU A 267 -11.20 16.57 6.93
C LEU A 267 -10.14 17.17 6.00
N SER A 268 -8.87 16.94 6.28
CA SER A 268 -7.76 17.35 5.39
C SER A 268 -7.75 16.59 4.07
N LEU A 269 -8.14 15.32 4.10
CA LEU A 269 -8.24 14.46 2.93
C LEU A 269 -9.61 14.58 2.29
N THR A 270 -9.65 14.87 0.99
CA THR A 270 -10.89 15.04 0.21
C THR A 270 -11.10 13.88 -0.76
N GLY A 271 -12.35 13.72 -1.19
CA GLY A 271 -12.78 12.64 -2.09
C GLY A 271 -13.32 11.41 -1.34
N LYS A 272 -14.27 10.72 -1.99
CA LYS A 272 -15.07 9.65 -1.38
C LYS A 272 -14.20 8.53 -0.78
N HIS A 273 -13.21 8.05 -1.52
CA HIS A 273 -12.29 7.00 -1.04
C HIS A 273 -11.46 7.44 0.18
N ASN A 274 -11.09 8.72 0.28
CA ASN A 274 -10.36 9.23 1.43
C ASN A 274 -11.24 9.35 2.67
N ILE A 275 -12.55 9.60 2.50
CA ILE A 275 -13.50 9.54 3.60
C ILE A 275 -13.53 8.13 4.21
N TYR A 276 -13.51 7.08 3.38
CA TYR A 276 -13.44 5.69 3.85
C TYR A 276 -12.12 5.40 4.57
N ASN A 277 -11.00 5.91 4.06
CA ASN A 277 -9.70 5.82 4.74
C ASN A 277 -9.75 6.51 6.11
N CYS A 278 -10.41 7.67 6.21
CA CYS A 278 -10.62 8.38 7.48
C CYS A 278 -11.54 7.62 8.43
N LEU A 279 -12.63 6.98 7.93
CA LEU A 279 -13.51 6.12 8.75
C LEU A 279 -12.72 4.97 9.39
N ALA A 280 -11.93 4.26 8.59
CA ALA A 280 -11.10 3.15 9.08
C ALA A 280 -10.05 3.63 10.08
N ALA A 281 -9.36 4.74 9.79
CA ALA A 281 -8.32 5.29 10.66
C ALA A 281 -8.88 5.81 12.00
N GLY A 282 -10.00 6.53 11.96
CA GLY A 282 -10.66 7.03 13.15
C GLY A 282 -11.22 5.91 14.04
N LEU A 283 -11.78 4.84 13.44
CA LEU A 283 -12.19 3.64 14.20
C LEU A 283 -11.01 3.01 14.91
N ALA A 284 -9.88 2.79 14.22
CA ALA A 284 -8.68 2.22 14.82
C ALA A 284 -8.17 3.08 15.99
N ALA A 285 -8.15 4.40 15.83
CA ALA A 285 -7.74 5.33 16.87
C ALA A 285 -8.72 5.35 18.06
N ASN A 286 -10.01 5.31 17.80
CA ASN A 286 -11.06 5.29 18.83
C ASN A 286 -11.01 3.97 19.64
N ILE A 287 -10.81 2.83 18.97
CA ILE A 287 -10.58 1.51 19.60
C ILE A 287 -9.32 1.52 20.48
N ALA A 288 -8.25 2.16 20.03
CA ALA A 288 -7.03 2.32 20.82
C ALA A 288 -7.19 3.27 22.04
N GLY A 289 -8.34 3.92 22.19
CA GLY A 289 -8.65 4.82 23.30
C GLY A 289 -8.02 6.21 23.18
N ILE A 290 -7.62 6.62 21.99
CA ILE A 290 -7.08 7.97 21.74
C ILE A 290 -8.19 9.00 21.98
N LYS A 291 -7.83 10.13 22.59
CA LYS A 291 -8.77 11.22 22.89
C LYS A 291 -9.37 11.81 21.61
N GLN A 292 -10.67 12.11 21.67
CA GLN A 292 -11.44 12.58 20.49
C GLN A 292 -10.93 13.91 19.90
N ASP A 293 -10.44 14.82 20.74
CA ASP A 293 -9.83 16.07 20.29
C ASP A 293 -8.55 15.85 19.48
N ILE A 294 -7.75 14.86 19.86
CA ILE A 294 -6.56 14.48 19.10
C ILE A 294 -6.94 13.81 17.78
N ILE A 295 -7.94 12.90 17.79
CA ILE A 295 -8.44 12.28 16.56
C ILE A 295 -8.93 13.36 15.60
N ARG A 296 -9.80 14.29 16.06
CA ARG A 296 -10.31 15.40 15.24
C ARG A 296 -9.18 16.23 14.65
N LYS A 297 -8.25 16.68 15.49
CA LYS A 297 -7.11 17.50 15.05
C LYS A 297 -6.29 16.77 14.00
N SER A 298 -5.95 15.50 14.25
CA SER A 298 -5.11 14.73 13.31
C SER A 298 -5.80 14.44 11.99
N LEU A 299 -7.12 14.24 11.98
CA LEU A 299 -7.91 14.11 10.74
C LEU A 299 -7.99 15.42 9.96
N SER A 300 -7.89 16.57 10.65
CA SER A 300 -7.94 17.91 10.02
C SER A 300 -6.58 18.38 9.52
N ASP A 301 -5.48 17.98 10.15
CA ASP A 301 -4.13 18.51 9.84
C ASP A 301 -3.19 17.50 9.15
N PHE A 302 -3.68 16.29 8.83
CA PHE A 302 -2.87 15.30 8.13
C PHE A 302 -2.41 15.82 6.76
N PRO A 303 -1.10 15.87 6.50
CA PRO A 303 -0.57 16.49 5.27
C PRO A 303 -0.78 15.66 4.00
N GLY A 304 -1.38 14.47 4.13
CA GLY A 304 -1.46 13.50 3.04
C GLY A 304 -0.22 12.62 2.92
N VAL A 305 -0.18 11.85 1.85
CA VAL A 305 0.94 10.95 1.53
C VAL A 305 1.60 11.45 0.26
N GLU A 306 2.92 11.52 0.25
CA GLU A 306 3.70 11.86 -0.94
C GLU A 306 3.36 10.94 -2.11
N HIS A 307 3.32 11.49 -3.30
CA HIS A 307 2.92 10.81 -4.55
C HIS A 307 1.47 10.25 -4.57
N ARG A 308 0.59 10.68 -3.66
CA ARG A 308 -0.83 10.31 -3.65
C ARG A 308 -1.72 11.55 -3.56
N LEU A 309 -2.29 11.94 -4.72
CA LEU A 309 -3.04 13.20 -4.90
C LEU A 309 -2.32 14.41 -4.27
N GLU A 310 -1.01 14.36 -4.28
CA GLU A 310 -0.12 15.37 -3.71
C GLU A 310 -0.19 16.65 -4.54
N LYS A 311 -0.60 17.75 -3.93
CA LYS A 311 -0.60 19.06 -4.60
C LYS A 311 0.84 19.56 -4.71
N VAL A 312 1.39 19.53 -5.92
CA VAL A 312 2.77 19.98 -6.20
C VAL A 312 2.87 21.48 -6.21
N GLY A 313 1.89 22.13 -6.81
CA GLY A 313 1.85 23.61 -6.91
C GLY A 313 0.88 24.08 -7.98
N LYS A 314 0.74 25.43 -8.04
CA LYS A 314 -0.09 26.11 -9.03
C LYS A 314 0.80 26.97 -9.92
N PHE A 315 0.75 26.74 -11.24
CA PHE A 315 1.52 27.50 -12.22
C PHE A 315 0.58 28.05 -13.30
N LYS A 316 0.62 29.37 -13.54
CA LYS A 316 -0.28 30.08 -14.46
C LYS A 316 -1.76 29.71 -14.30
N ASP A 317 -2.20 29.65 -13.05
CA ASP A 317 -3.56 29.27 -12.64
C ASP A 317 -3.95 27.82 -12.95
N VAL A 318 -3.00 26.94 -13.26
CA VAL A 318 -3.18 25.50 -13.42
C VAL A 318 -2.63 24.78 -12.18
N MET A 319 -3.45 23.92 -11.56
CA MET A 319 -3.04 23.08 -10.42
C MET A 319 -2.37 21.80 -10.91
N TYR A 320 -1.19 21.48 -10.39
CA TYR A 320 -0.48 20.22 -10.68
C TYR A 320 -0.58 19.27 -9.50
N ILE A 321 -1.06 18.05 -9.76
CA ILE A 321 -1.30 17.01 -8.75
C ILE A 321 -0.50 15.76 -9.11
N ASN A 322 0.29 15.29 -8.16
CA ASN A 322 1.10 14.08 -8.26
C ASN A 322 0.38 12.90 -7.59
N ASP A 323 -0.05 11.95 -8.39
CA ASP A 323 -0.63 10.69 -7.95
C ASP A 323 0.12 9.50 -8.58
N SER A 324 1.46 9.61 -8.62
CA SER A 324 2.35 8.59 -9.21
C SER A 324 2.14 7.19 -8.61
N LYS A 325 1.59 7.12 -7.40
CA LYS A 325 1.24 5.87 -6.69
C LYS A 325 0.02 5.15 -7.28
N ALA A 326 -0.76 5.77 -8.17
CA ALA A 326 -1.88 5.15 -8.88
C ALA A 326 -1.37 4.21 -9.98
N THR A 327 -0.93 3.02 -9.61
CA THR A 327 -0.34 2.01 -10.50
C THR A 327 -1.34 0.99 -11.04
N ASN A 328 -2.64 1.24 -10.85
CA ASN A 328 -3.76 0.48 -11.41
C ASN A 328 -4.90 1.41 -11.84
N VAL A 329 -5.84 0.87 -12.62
CA VAL A 329 -6.94 1.64 -13.22
C VAL A 329 -7.92 2.15 -12.17
N ASP A 330 -8.21 1.36 -11.12
CA ASP A 330 -9.14 1.75 -10.05
C ASP A 330 -8.60 2.97 -9.26
N ALA A 331 -7.29 2.99 -8.98
CA ALA A 331 -6.68 4.14 -8.32
C ALA A 331 -6.83 5.42 -9.15
N CYS A 332 -6.62 5.33 -10.47
CA CYS A 332 -6.82 6.43 -11.40
C CYS A 332 -8.30 6.84 -11.47
N TRP A 333 -9.24 5.89 -11.43
CA TRP A 333 -10.67 6.18 -11.39
C TRP A 333 -11.01 7.09 -10.21
N TYR A 334 -10.58 6.73 -9.00
CA TYR A 334 -10.81 7.54 -7.82
C TYR A 334 -10.11 8.91 -7.89
N ALA A 335 -8.90 8.96 -8.45
CA ALA A 335 -8.19 10.22 -8.64
C ALA A 335 -8.97 11.15 -9.58
N LEU A 336 -9.41 10.66 -10.73
CA LEU A 336 -10.23 11.42 -11.68
C LEU A 336 -11.58 11.80 -11.09
N GLU A 337 -12.24 10.89 -10.37
CA GLU A 337 -13.53 11.16 -9.73
C GLU A 337 -13.43 12.36 -8.78
N SER A 338 -12.34 12.49 -8.05
CA SER A 338 -12.09 13.58 -7.10
C SER A 338 -11.78 14.94 -7.75
N MET A 339 -11.48 14.99 -9.06
CA MET A 339 -11.19 16.24 -9.76
C MET A 339 -12.47 17.08 -9.95
N ARG A 340 -12.36 18.37 -9.63
CA ARG A 340 -13.47 19.32 -9.72
C ARG A 340 -13.36 20.32 -10.88
N THR A 341 -12.23 20.28 -11.60
CA THR A 341 -11.96 21.17 -12.74
C THR A 341 -11.60 20.32 -13.97
N PRO A 342 -11.70 20.86 -15.19
CA PRO A 342 -11.23 20.16 -16.37
C PRO A 342 -9.77 19.72 -16.17
N THR A 343 -9.47 18.48 -16.57
CA THR A 343 -8.21 17.84 -16.21
C THR A 343 -7.40 17.45 -17.44
N VAL A 344 -6.10 17.73 -17.44
CA VAL A 344 -5.13 17.08 -18.33
C VAL A 344 -4.57 15.89 -17.58
N LEU A 345 -4.89 14.67 -18.05
CA LEU A 345 -4.49 13.43 -17.41
C LEU A 345 -3.21 12.87 -18.02
N ILE A 346 -2.23 12.59 -17.17
CA ILE A 346 -1.04 11.82 -17.53
C ILE A 346 -1.29 10.36 -17.20
N ILE A 347 -1.22 9.49 -18.21
CA ILE A 347 -1.48 8.05 -18.11
C ILE A 347 -0.39 7.28 -18.88
N GLY A 348 0.02 6.12 -18.39
CA GLY A 348 1.01 5.27 -19.06
C GLY A 348 2.04 4.65 -18.12
N GLY A 349 2.91 3.85 -18.71
CA GLY A 349 3.90 3.05 -18.02
C GLY A 349 3.79 1.58 -18.42
N LYS A 350 4.39 0.69 -17.63
CA LYS A 350 4.34 -0.76 -17.87
C LYS A 350 2.95 -1.32 -17.56
N ASP A 351 2.21 -1.63 -18.61
CA ASP A 351 0.88 -2.24 -18.54
C ASP A 351 0.94 -3.69 -18.01
N LYS A 352 0.00 -4.08 -17.17
CA LYS A 352 -0.11 -5.41 -16.56
C LYS A 352 -1.38 -6.16 -16.98
N GLY A 353 -1.94 -5.85 -18.14
CA GLY A 353 -3.23 -6.38 -18.58
C GLY A 353 -4.41 -5.52 -18.17
N ASN A 354 -4.22 -4.23 -18.03
CA ASN A 354 -5.25 -3.28 -17.61
C ASN A 354 -6.48 -3.29 -18.53
N ASP A 355 -7.65 -3.19 -17.92
CA ASP A 355 -8.93 -2.85 -18.58
C ASP A 355 -9.24 -1.37 -18.32
N TYR A 356 -9.03 -0.53 -19.31
CA TYR A 356 -9.25 0.91 -19.22
C TYR A 356 -10.72 1.33 -19.35
N THR A 357 -11.63 0.42 -19.68
CA THR A 357 -13.06 0.74 -19.85
C THR A 357 -13.66 1.35 -18.59
N HIS A 358 -13.14 1.00 -17.42
CA HIS A 358 -13.58 1.50 -16.13
C HIS A 358 -13.43 3.03 -15.98
N ILE A 359 -12.47 3.66 -16.66
CA ILE A 359 -12.26 5.12 -16.58
C ILE A 359 -12.82 5.90 -17.77
N TYR A 360 -13.37 5.23 -18.79
CA TYR A 360 -13.82 5.87 -20.02
C TYR A 360 -14.80 7.03 -19.80
N GLU A 361 -15.81 6.82 -18.97
CA GLU A 361 -16.82 7.84 -18.73
C GLU A 361 -16.25 9.07 -17.99
N LEU A 362 -15.35 8.86 -17.03
CA LEU A 362 -14.68 9.95 -16.33
C LEU A 362 -13.72 10.71 -17.27
N VAL A 363 -13.01 10.00 -18.14
CA VAL A 363 -12.15 10.62 -19.15
C VAL A 363 -12.98 11.52 -20.07
N LYS A 364 -14.10 11.04 -20.62
CA LYS A 364 -15.00 11.84 -21.46
C LYS A 364 -15.55 13.07 -20.75
N GLN A 365 -15.94 12.93 -19.47
CA GLN A 365 -16.58 13.98 -18.70
C GLN A 365 -15.60 15.05 -18.21
N LYS A 366 -14.40 14.63 -17.78
CA LYS A 366 -13.48 15.48 -17.01
C LYS A 366 -12.19 15.84 -17.74
N CYS A 367 -11.74 15.03 -18.73
CA CYS A 367 -10.46 15.29 -19.34
C CYS A 367 -10.55 16.29 -20.49
N ARG A 368 -9.73 17.33 -20.40
CA ARG A 368 -9.45 18.28 -21.48
C ARG A 368 -8.44 17.72 -22.47
N GLY A 369 -7.52 16.90 -22.03
CA GLY A 369 -6.47 16.28 -22.81
C GLY A 369 -5.87 15.08 -22.10
N LEU A 370 -5.24 14.21 -22.88
CA LEU A 370 -4.49 13.06 -22.38
C LEU A 370 -3.02 13.22 -22.79
N VAL A 371 -2.12 12.91 -21.88
CA VAL A 371 -0.69 12.83 -22.15
C VAL A 371 -0.23 11.42 -21.81
N PHE A 372 0.19 10.68 -22.82
CA PHE A 372 0.70 9.33 -22.67
C PHE A 372 2.18 9.38 -22.30
N LEU A 373 2.55 8.68 -21.22
CA LEU A 373 3.92 8.64 -20.70
C LEU A 373 4.34 7.17 -20.52
N GLY A 374 4.99 6.61 -21.51
CA GLY A 374 5.43 5.22 -21.51
C GLY A 374 6.49 4.95 -22.56
N ALA A 375 7.22 3.84 -22.42
CA ALA A 375 8.13 3.36 -23.45
C ALA A 375 7.36 2.89 -24.70
N ASP A 376 6.16 2.32 -24.49
CA ASP A 376 5.22 1.90 -25.51
C ASP A 376 3.80 2.35 -25.11
N ASN A 377 3.19 3.19 -25.95
CA ASN A 377 1.88 3.77 -25.73
C ASN A 377 0.78 3.15 -26.65
N GLN A 378 1.10 2.12 -27.44
CA GLN A 378 0.17 1.56 -28.43
C GLN A 378 -1.17 1.16 -27.82
N LYS A 379 -1.14 0.44 -26.68
CA LYS A 379 -2.37 0.01 -26.00
C LYS A 379 -3.23 1.18 -25.51
N LEU A 380 -2.62 2.30 -25.15
CA LEU A 380 -3.35 3.51 -24.77
C LEU A 380 -4.05 4.11 -25.98
N HIS A 381 -3.40 4.16 -27.14
CA HIS A 381 -4.03 4.59 -28.39
C HIS A 381 -5.22 3.69 -28.77
N GLU A 382 -5.07 2.37 -28.71
CA GLU A 382 -6.16 1.42 -28.95
C GLU A 382 -7.40 1.67 -28.08
N ASN A 383 -7.20 2.20 -26.87
CA ASN A 383 -8.28 2.47 -25.91
C ASN A 383 -8.83 3.89 -25.99
N PHE A 384 -8.01 4.91 -26.26
CA PHE A 384 -8.40 6.31 -26.08
C PHE A 384 -8.52 7.14 -27.37
N ASP A 385 -7.99 6.70 -28.52
CA ASP A 385 -8.13 7.42 -29.80
C ASP A 385 -9.59 7.55 -30.26
N GLN A 386 -10.46 6.68 -29.79
CA GLN A 386 -11.90 6.74 -30.05
C GLN A 386 -12.59 7.98 -29.45
N PHE A 387 -11.93 8.66 -28.49
CA PHE A 387 -12.47 9.86 -27.85
C PHE A 387 -11.96 11.10 -28.58
N ASN A 388 -12.82 12.05 -28.83
CA ASN A 388 -12.44 13.33 -29.48
C ASN A 388 -11.77 14.27 -28.44
N ILE A 389 -10.65 13.80 -27.83
CA ILE A 389 -9.88 14.50 -26.81
C ILE A 389 -8.44 14.65 -27.35
N PRO A 390 -7.81 15.83 -27.23
CA PRO A 390 -6.41 16.00 -27.62
C PRO A 390 -5.48 15.03 -26.88
N ILE A 391 -4.65 14.30 -27.64
CA ILE A 391 -3.66 13.36 -27.10
C ILE A 391 -2.25 13.84 -27.47
N ARG A 392 -1.30 13.63 -26.57
CA ARG A 392 0.14 13.83 -26.78
C ARG A 392 0.90 12.59 -26.31
N ASP A 393 1.80 12.10 -27.17
CA ASP A 393 2.74 11.03 -26.83
C ASP A 393 4.03 11.59 -26.27
N THR A 394 4.50 10.99 -25.19
CA THR A 394 5.75 11.35 -24.54
C THR A 394 6.47 10.12 -23.98
N HIS A 395 7.81 10.20 -23.93
CA HIS A 395 8.68 9.11 -23.50
C HIS A 395 9.68 9.54 -22.42
N ASN A 396 9.47 10.72 -21.84
CA ASN A 396 10.19 11.21 -20.66
C ASN A 396 9.36 12.26 -19.92
N MET A 397 9.70 12.50 -18.67
CA MET A 397 8.91 13.38 -17.81
C MET A 397 8.96 14.85 -18.21
N LYS A 398 10.08 15.33 -18.75
CA LYS A 398 10.22 16.73 -19.15
C LYS A 398 9.27 17.08 -20.30
N ASP A 399 9.26 16.27 -21.34
CA ASP A 399 8.36 16.47 -22.49
C ASP A 399 6.90 16.28 -22.08
N CYS A 400 6.64 15.35 -21.15
CA CYS A 400 5.30 15.11 -20.60
C CYS A 400 4.75 16.35 -19.88
N VAL A 401 5.51 16.96 -18.98
CA VAL A 401 5.08 18.17 -18.27
C VAL A 401 4.93 19.35 -19.23
N GLN A 402 5.81 19.47 -20.24
CA GLN A 402 5.69 20.49 -21.29
C GLN A 402 4.41 20.30 -22.12
N ALA A 403 4.08 19.08 -22.53
CA ALA A 403 2.85 18.78 -23.25
C ALA A 403 1.60 19.10 -22.40
N CYS A 404 1.64 18.80 -21.10
CA CYS A 404 0.56 19.18 -20.19
C CYS A 404 0.38 20.71 -20.10
N TYR A 405 1.49 21.43 -20.01
CA TYR A 405 1.47 22.91 -19.97
C TYR A 405 0.82 23.49 -21.23
N GLU A 406 1.06 22.92 -22.41
CA GLU A 406 0.50 23.37 -23.68
C GLU A 406 -1.01 23.05 -23.82
N LEU A 407 -1.48 21.95 -23.23
CA LEU A 407 -2.88 21.52 -23.29
C LEU A 407 -3.75 22.20 -22.24
N ALA A 408 -3.20 22.46 -21.06
CA ALA A 408 -3.96 23.03 -19.94
C ALA A 408 -4.31 24.50 -20.15
N LYS A 409 -5.43 24.92 -19.59
CA LYS A 409 -5.88 26.33 -19.54
C LYS A 409 -5.95 26.81 -18.12
N PRO A 410 -5.89 28.15 -17.86
CA PRO A 410 -6.10 28.67 -16.52
C PRO A 410 -7.38 28.11 -15.88
N GLY A 411 -7.29 27.67 -14.63
CA GLY A 411 -8.36 27.00 -13.90
C GLY A 411 -8.39 25.48 -14.02
N ASP A 412 -7.60 24.88 -14.91
CA ASP A 412 -7.52 23.43 -15.07
C ASP A 412 -6.64 22.75 -14.00
N THR A 413 -6.72 21.43 -13.97
CA THR A 413 -5.80 20.57 -13.20
C THR A 413 -4.97 19.70 -14.15
N VAL A 414 -3.67 19.57 -13.90
CA VAL A 414 -2.81 18.53 -14.47
C VAL A 414 -2.67 17.43 -13.44
N LEU A 415 -3.06 16.21 -13.79
CA LEU A 415 -3.07 15.04 -12.90
C LEU A 415 -2.14 13.95 -13.43
N LEU A 416 -1.05 13.66 -12.71
CA LEU A 416 -0.27 12.46 -12.93
C LEU A 416 -0.94 11.30 -12.20
N SER A 417 -1.72 10.45 -12.91
CA SER A 417 -2.37 9.25 -12.34
C SER A 417 -2.29 8.10 -13.36
N PRO A 418 -1.14 7.41 -13.40
CA PRO A 418 -0.67 6.72 -14.60
C PRO A 418 -1.36 5.39 -14.92
N CYS A 419 -2.18 4.79 -14.06
CA CYS A 419 -2.79 3.45 -14.19
C CYS A 419 -1.78 2.29 -14.23
N CYS A 420 -0.51 2.57 -14.46
CA CYS A 420 0.52 1.58 -14.79
C CYS A 420 1.70 1.64 -13.82
N ALA A 421 2.43 0.53 -13.71
CA ALA A 421 3.72 0.51 -13.06
C ALA A 421 4.72 1.39 -13.82
N SER A 422 5.78 1.86 -13.13
CA SER A 422 6.73 2.86 -13.64
C SER A 422 8.00 2.28 -14.25
N PHE A 423 8.21 0.97 -14.17
CA PHE A 423 9.49 0.29 -14.43
C PHE A 423 9.94 0.27 -15.90
N ASP A 424 9.17 0.86 -16.80
CA ASP A 424 9.55 1.03 -18.21
C ASP A 424 10.45 2.25 -18.46
N LEU A 425 10.18 3.36 -17.74
CA LEU A 425 10.92 4.63 -17.89
C LEU A 425 11.61 5.10 -16.60
N PHE A 426 11.25 4.55 -15.44
CA PHE A 426 11.68 5.01 -14.13
C PHE A 426 12.12 3.85 -13.24
N HIS A 427 12.96 4.13 -12.25
CA HIS A 427 13.40 3.11 -11.28
C HIS A 427 12.24 2.56 -10.44
N ASN A 428 11.33 3.43 -10.04
CA ASN A 428 10.14 3.10 -9.25
C ASN A 428 9.11 4.23 -9.37
N MET A 429 7.98 4.13 -8.68
CA MET A 429 6.92 5.13 -8.74
C MET A 429 7.29 6.41 -7.97
N GLU A 430 8.16 6.32 -6.98
CA GLU A 430 8.71 7.46 -6.27
C GLU A 430 9.58 8.32 -7.20
N ASP A 431 10.50 7.70 -7.94
CA ASP A 431 11.32 8.37 -8.95
C ASP A 431 10.47 9.08 -10.00
N ARG A 432 9.42 8.42 -10.51
CA ARG A 432 8.46 9.05 -11.44
C ARG A 432 7.80 10.27 -10.82
N GLY A 433 7.36 10.18 -9.57
CA GLY A 433 6.73 11.29 -8.85
C GLY A 433 7.69 12.45 -8.56
N GLU A 434 8.94 12.16 -8.17
CA GLU A 434 9.96 13.18 -7.93
C GLU A 434 10.35 13.93 -9.22
N GLN A 435 10.53 13.20 -10.33
CA GLN A 435 10.80 13.82 -11.62
C GLN A 435 9.63 14.73 -12.05
N PHE A 436 8.37 14.31 -11.82
CA PHE A 436 7.20 15.15 -12.06
C PHE A 436 7.24 16.44 -11.24
N LYS A 437 7.46 16.34 -9.92
CA LYS A 437 7.58 17.50 -9.03
C LYS A 437 8.70 18.46 -9.47
N THR A 438 9.83 17.90 -9.86
CA THR A 438 10.99 18.67 -10.32
C THR A 438 10.68 19.42 -11.63
N CYS A 439 10.08 18.72 -12.60
CA CYS A 439 9.72 19.33 -13.90
C CYS A 439 8.65 20.43 -13.72
N VAL A 440 7.64 20.22 -12.86
CA VAL A 440 6.60 21.21 -12.57
C VAL A 440 7.20 22.46 -11.91
N LYS A 441 8.14 22.30 -10.96
CA LYS A 441 8.81 23.43 -10.31
C LYS A 441 9.72 24.22 -11.24
N SER A 442 10.04 23.64 -12.40
CA SER A 442 10.90 24.28 -13.42
C SER A 442 10.11 25.00 -14.51
N LEU A 443 8.75 24.98 -14.49
CA LEU A 443 7.87 25.74 -15.39
C LEU A 443 7.91 27.25 -15.05
#